data_dc9c3520083edb33937d2098e424265a
#
_entry.id   dc9c3520083edb33937d2098e424265a
#
_cell.length_a   1.000
_cell.length_b   1.000
_cell.length_c   1.000
_cell.angle_alpha   90.00
_cell.angle_beta   90.00
_cell.angle_gamma   90.00
#
_symmetry.space_group_name_H-M   'P 1'
#
loop_
_entity.id
_entity.type
_entity.pdbx_description
1 polymer ?
#
loop_
_entity_poly.entity_id
_entity_poly.type
_entity_poly.pdbx_seq_one_letter_code
_entity_poly.pdbx_strand_id
1 'polypeptide(L)'
;MPPSFLLAALPPHDLTGRVRSFRASHALRDAADTPHVTVKARSGLTGDLHWVPAARAVVAASAPLTLTVGGPAVFGNGSALFLRVESADLVRLHVALLDALLPARRFGYEGPHLTPHLSVALARRGLDLPALLPAAQAAFADLADHPLTFTAQAVTLMRKPGPGAPYQPAGDWLLGTDGPPGLD
;
A
#
# COMPACT_ATOMS: atom_id res chain seq x y z
N MET A 1 13.07 6.26 19.16
CA MET A 1 12.71 6.89 17.87
C MET A 1 11.20 7.09 17.84
N PRO A 2 10.69 8.19 17.26
CA PRO A 2 9.26 8.41 17.16
C PRO A 2 8.58 7.34 16.28
N PRO A 3 7.27 7.13 16.42
CA PRO A 3 6.51 6.25 15.55
C PRO A 3 6.58 6.72 14.09
N SER A 4 6.41 5.79 13.19
CA SER A 4 6.37 6.04 11.75
C SER A 4 5.00 5.64 11.20
N PHE A 5 4.53 6.34 10.18
CA PHE A 5 3.21 6.16 9.60
C PHE A 5 3.26 5.97 8.09
N LEU A 6 2.25 5.32 7.55
CA LEU A 6 1.92 5.30 6.14
C LEU A 6 0.39 5.20 5.98
N LEU A 7 -0.11 5.56 4.80
CA LEU A 7 -1.50 5.36 4.42
C LEU A 7 -1.58 4.27 3.35
N ALA A 8 -2.52 3.37 3.50
CA ALA A 8 -2.62 2.17 2.66
C ALA A 8 -4.06 1.84 2.26
N ALA A 9 -4.23 1.20 1.11
CA ALA A 9 -5.43 0.46 0.76
C ALA A 9 -5.23 -1.01 1.11
N LEU A 10 -6.19 -1.63 1.80
CA LEU A 10 -6.14 -3.03 2.15
C LEU A 10 -6.83 -3.88 1.08
N PRO A 11 -6.21 -4.98 0.64
CA PRO A 11 -6.82 -5.90 -0.30
C PRO A 11 -7.95 -6.71 0.37
N PRO A 12 -8.82 -7.36 -0.41
CA PRO A 12 -9.84 -8.27 0.11
C PRO A 12 -9.23 -9.36 0.99
N HIS A 13 -10.04 -9.87 1.92
CA HIS A 13 -9.63 -10.85 2.93
C HIS A 13 -8.97 -12.10 2.32
N ASP A 14 -9.55 -12.63 1.22
CA ASP A 14 -9.03 -13.83 0.56
C ASP A 14 -7.64 -13.61 -0.01
N LEU A 15 -7.39 -12.48 -0.69
CA LEU A 15 -6.07 -12.14 -1.20
C LEU A 15 -5.08 -11.90 -0.06
N THR A 16 -5.51 -11.23 1.02
CA THR A 16 -4.71 -11.07 2.25
C THR A 16 -4.27 -12.43 2.80
N GLY A 17 -5.19 -13.38 2.90
CA GLY A 17 -4.92 -14.75 3.36
C GLY A 17 -3.91 -15.48 2.48
N ARG A 18 -4.06 -15.39 1.17
CA ARG A 18 -3.12 -16.00 0.19
C ARG A 18 -1.70 -15.45 0.32
N VAL A 19 -1.57 -14.11 0.42
CA VAL A 19 -0.23 -13.49 0.59
C VAL A 19 0.39 -13.90 1.91
N ARG A 20 -0.37 -13.94 3.00
CA ARG A 20 0.12 -14.42 4.32
C ARG A 20 0.56 -15.87 4.28
N SER A 21 -0.22 -16.75 3.64
CA SER A 21 0.12 -18.16 3.47
C SER A 21 1.40 -18.34 2.68
N PHE A 22 1.57 -17.60 1.59
CA PHE A 22 2.80 -17.64 0.80
C PHE A 22 4.01 -17.16 1.61
N ARG A 23 3.87 -16.06 2.36
CA ARG A 23 4.92 -15.58 3.27
C ARG A 23 5.32 -16.63 4.30
N ALA A 24 4.33 -17.28 4.92
CA ALA A 24 4.58 -18.33 5.92
C ALA A 24 5.31 -19.53 5.32
N SER A 25 4.87 -20.02 4.15
CA SER A 25 5.48 -21.19 3.48
C SER A 25 6.94 -20.98 3.08
N HIS A 26 7.35 -19.74 2.85
CA HIS A 26 8.70 -19.41 2.40
C HIS A 26 9.50 -18.61 3.45
N ALA A 27 9.01 -18.55 4.70
CA ALA A 27 9.62 -17.76 5.80
C ALA A 27 9.91 -16.30 5.40
N LEU A 28 9.02 -15.69 4.63
CA LEU A 28 9.17 -14.32 4.12
C LEU A 28 8.66 -13.28 5.13
N ARG A 29 9.18 -12.07 5.02
CA ARG A 29 8.75 -10.91 5.81
C ARG A 29 8.61 -9.69 4.92
N ASP A 30 7.72 -8.77 5.35
CA ASP A 30 7.52 -7.47 4.77
C ASP A 30 7.61 -6.40 5.87
N ALA A 31 7.54 -5.13 5.50
CA ALA A 31 7.50 -4.00 6.42
C ALA A 31 6.23 -4.00 7.30
N ALA A 32 5.16 -4.67 6.85
CA ALA A 32 3.91 -4.84 7.57
C ALA A 32 3.48 -6.31 7.57
N ASP A 33 2.91 -6.77 8.69
CA ASP A 33 2.30 -8.09 8.78
C ASP A 33 1.04 -8.18 7.92
N THR A 34 0.28 -7.09 7.85
CA THR A 34 -0.91 -6.99 7.00
C THR A 34 -0.51 -6.61 5.59
N PRO A 35 -0.81 -7.46 4.58
CA PRO A 35 -0.65 -7.11 3.18
C PRO A 35 -1.43 -5.85 2.83
N HIS A 36 -0.80 -4.94 2.08
CA HIS A 36 -1.39 -3.65 1.76
C HIS A 36 -0.79 -3.07 0.47
N VAL A 37 -1.52 -2.13 -0.13
CA VAL A 37 -1.01 -1.28 -1.20
C VAL A 37 -0.77 0.10 -0.62
N THR A 38 0.47 0.57 -0.65
CA THR A 38 0.82 1.89 -0.11
C THR A 38 0.21 3.01 -0.95
N VAL A 39 -0.63 3.83 -0.32
CA VAL A 39 -1.18 5.07 -0.90
C VAL A 39 -0.21 6.22 -0.67
N LYS A 40 0.29 6.37 0.56
CA LYS A 40 1.25 7.42 0.94
C LYS A 40 2.30 6.85 1.87
N ALA A 41 3.54 6.89 1.42
CA ALA A 41 4.68 6.51 2.25
C ALA A 41 4.97 7.59 3.32
N ARG A 42 5.91 7.29 4.21
CA ARG A 42 6.19 8.06 5.42
C ARG A 42 6.67 9.51 5.22
N SER A 43 6.99 9.97 4.00
CA SER A 43 7.41 11.35 3.77
C SER A 43 6.31 12.33 4.18
N GLY A 44 6.60 13.28 5.05
CA GLY A 44 5.61 14.23 5.59
C GLY A 44 4.66 13.67 6.65
N LEU A 45 4.70 12.36 6.95
CA LEU A 45 3.89 11.74 7.99
C LEU A 45 4.69 11.65 9.30
N THR A 46 4.86 12.78 9.95
CA THR A 46 5.71 12.93 11.16
C THR A 46 5.02 12.44 12.44
N GLY A 47 5.80 12.15 13.48
CA GLY A 47 5.28 11.59 14.72
C GLY A 47 4.46 12.59 15.57
N ASP A 48 4.50 13.88 15.27
CA ASP A 48 3.71 14.93 15.90
C ASP A 48 2.24 14.99 15.42
N LEU A 49 1.91 14.27 14.36
CA LEU A 49 0.56 14.12 13.80
C LEU A 49 -0.08 15.44 13.27
N HIS A 50 0.65 16.53 13.12
CA HIS A 50 0.11 17.78 12.58
C HIS A 50 -0.45 17.64 11.16
N TRP A 51 0.03 16.66 10.41
CA TRP A 51 -0.41 16.35 9.06
C TRP A 51 -1.80 15.66 8.99
N VAL A 52 -2.29 15.08 10.10
CA VAL A 52 -3.50 14.24 10.11
C VAL A 52 -4.75 14.99 9.63
N PRO A 53 -5.07 16.21 10.10
CA PRO A 53 -6.27 16.92 9.62
C PRO A 53 -6.25 17.16 8.10
N ALA A 54 -5.13 17.59 7.54
CA ALA A 54 -4.98 17.84 6.10
C ALA A 54 -5.11 16.53 5.30
N ALA A 55 -4.45 15.46 5.74
CA ALA A 55 -4.54 14.16 5.07
C ALA A 55 -5.97 13.59 5.12
N ARG A 56 -6.65 13.69 6.26
CA ARG A 56 -8.06 13.25 6.39
C ARG A 56 -8.99 14.01 5.46
N ALA A 57 -8.83 15.33 5.35
CA ALA A 57 -9.63 16.13 4.43
C ALA A 57 -9.45 15.69 2.97
N VAL A 58 -8.21 15.43 2.54
CA VAL A 58 -7.93 14.92 1.20
C VAL A 58 -8.57 13.55 0.97
N VAL A 59 -8.48 12.63 1.95
CA VAL A 59 -9.09 11.30 1.85
C VAL A 59 -10.62 11.40 1.77
N ALA A 60 -11.24 12.20 2.63
CA ALA A 60 -12.70 12.41 2.66
C ALA A 60 -13.24 12.99 1.33
N ALA A 61 -12.49 13.89 0.71
CA ALA A 61 -12.84 14.49 -0.58
C ALA A 61 -12.54 13.59 -1.79
N SER A 62 -11.85 12.49 -1.60
CA SER A 62 -11.46 11.58 -2.70
C SER A 62 -12.48 10.46 -2.89
N ALA A 63 -12.79 10.11 -4.13
CA ALA A 63 -13.65 8.97 -4.43
C ALA A 63 -13.02 7.63 -3.97
N PRO A 64 -13.84 6.59 -3.73
CA PRO A 64 -13.36 5.23 -3.52
C PRO A 64 -12.34 4.79 -4.58
N LEU A 65 -11.35 4.00 -4.17
CA LEU A 65 -10.25 3.60 -5.04
C LEU A 65 -10.57 2.27 -5.74
N THR A 66 -10.54 2.26 -7.06
CA THR A 66 -10.58 1.02 -7.83
C THR A 66 -9.14 0.53 -8.05
N LEU A 67 -8.84 -0.69 -7.60
CA LEU A 67 -7.54 -1.33 -7.75
C LEU A 67 -7.69 -2.64 -8.49
N THR A 68 -6.78 -2.89 -9.44
CA THR A 68 -6.68 -4.16 -10.16
C THR A 68 -5.34 -4.81 -9.83
N VAL A 69 -5.40 -6.00 -9.24
CA VAL A 69 -4.22 -6.77 -8.81
C VAL A 69 -3.93 -7.87 -9.82
N GLY A 70 -2.76 -7.83 -10.39
CA GLY A 70 -2.24 -8.81 -11.36
C GLY A 70 -1.17 -9.73 -10.76
N GLY A 71 -0.54 -10.50 -11.63
CA GLY A 71 0.47 -11.49 -11.28
C GLY A 71 1.73 -10.91 -10.62
N PRO A 72 2.59 -11.78 -10.03
CA PRO A 72 3.79 -11.36 -9.32
C PRO A 72 4.90 -10.88 -10.23
N ALA A 73 5.74 -10.01 -9.67
CA ALA A 73 6.98 -9.50 -10.27
C ALA A 73 8.02 -9.18 -9.20
N VAL A 74 9.24 -8.98 -9.63
CA VAL A 74 10.33 -8.43 -8.82
C VAL A 74 10.71 -7.07 -9.40
N PHE A 75 10.92 -6.06 -8.54
CA PHE A 75 11.42 -4.77 -9.02
C PHE A 75 12.81 -4.93 -9.65
N GLY A 76 13.10 -4.15 -10.70
CA GLY A 76 14.37 -4.22 -11.42
C GLY A 76 15.60 -3.97 -10.55
N ASN A 77 15.45 -3.23 -9.44
CA ASN A 77 16.48 -3.03 -8.43
C ASN A 77 16.53 -4.15 -7.36
N GLY A 78 15.72 -5.19 -7.48
CA GLY A 78 15.66 -6.31 -6.54
C GLY A 78 15.08 -5.99 -5.17
N SER A 79 14.46 -4.83 -4.97
CA SER A 79 14.02 -4.37 -3.64
C SER A 79 12.82 -5.12 -3.04
N ALA A 80 11.94 -5.66 -3.89
CA ALA A 80 10.78 -6.42 -3.45
C ALA A 80 10.28 -7.41 -4.51
N LEU A 81 9.72 -8.52 -4.03
CA LEU A 81 8.76 -9.37 -4.74
C LEU A 81 7.35 -8.85 -4.42
N PHE A 82 6.54 -8.61 -5.43
CA PHE A 82 5.23 -7.97 -5.27
C PHE A 82 4.20 -8.47 -6.29
N LEU A 83 2.93 -8.30 -6.00
CA LEU A 83 1.85 -8.39 -6.98
C LEU A 83 1.67 -7.03 -7.64
N ARG A 84 1.56 -7.02 -8.97
CA ARG A 84 1.31 -5.81 -9.74
C ARG A 84 -0.03 -5.22 -9.35
N VAL A 85 -0.10 -3.89 -9.23
CA VAL A 85 -1.36 -3.18 -8.98
C VAL A 85 -1.49 -2.03 -9.95
N GLU A 86 -2.65 -1.92 -10.57
CA GLU A 86 -3.04 -0.78 -11.39
C GLU A 86 -4.17 -0.03 -10.69
N SER A 87 -4.01 1.28 -10.52
CA SER A 87 -5.03 2.15 -9.94
C SER A 87 -4.73 3.62 -10.23
N ALA A 88 -5.42 4.20 -11.18
CA ALA A 88 -5.34 5.63 -11.46
C ALA A 88 -5.89 6.46 -10.28
N ASP A 89 -6.91 5.93 -9.58
CA ASP A 89 -7.50 6.57 -8.41
C ASP A 89 -6.49 6.69 -7.28
N LEU A 90 -5.74 5.62 -7.00
CA LEU A 90 -4.70 5.62 -5.97
C LEU A 90 -3.60 6.62 -6.31
N VAL A 91 -3.15 6.69 -7.56
CA VAL A 91 -2.11 7.63 -7.98
C VAL A 91 -2.61 9.07 -7.83
N ARG A 92 -3.87 9.37 -8.19
CA ARG A 92 -4.47 10.70 -7.98
C ARG A 92 -4.52 11.07 -6.50
N LEU A 93 -4.98 10.16 -5.64
CA LEU A 93 -5.00 10.38 -4.18
C LEU A 93 -3.58 10.59 -3.62
N HIS A 94 -2.60 9.79 -4.09
CA HIS A 94 -1.20 9.96 -3.70
C HIS A 94 -0.67 11.35 -4.02
N VAL A 95 -0.91 11.85 -5.24
CA VAL A 95 -0.49 13.20 -5.66
C VAL A 95 -1.19 14.27 -4.83
N ALA A 96 -2.51 14.16 -4.63
CA ALA A 96 -3.26 15.10 -3.80
C ALA A 96 -2.75 15.15 -2.35
N LEU A 97 -2.38 14.01 -1.77
CA LEU A 97 -1.74 13.96 -0.46
C LEU A 97 -0.36 14.61 -0.45
N LEU A 98 0.45 14.43 -1.49
CA LEU A 98 1.74 15.12 -1.61
C LEU A 98 1.58 16.64 -1.67
N ASP A 99 0.59 17.11 -2.41
CA ASP A 99 0.31 18.54 -2.58
C ASP A 99 -0.25 19.18 -1.30
N ALA A 100 -1.06 18.44 -0.54
CA ALA A 100 -1.60 18.92 0.72
C ALA A 100 -0.57 18.91 1.88
N LEU A 101 0.31 17.90 1.89
CA LEU A 101 1.25 17.68 3.00
C LEU A 101 2.61 18.37 2.79
N LEU A 102 2.94 18.73 1.57
CA LEU A 102 4.19 19.44 1.19
C LEU A 102 5.44 18.89 1.92
N PRO A 103 5.74 17.59 1.85
CA PRO A 103 6.88 17.03 2.57
C PRO A 103 8.19 17.68 2.13
N ALA A 104 9.04 18.05 3.09
CA ALA A 104 10.34 18.69 2.82
C ALA A 104 11.26 17.81 1.95
N ARG A 105 11.08 16.49 2.03
CA ARG A 105 11.74 15.50 1.17
C ARG A 105 10.72 14.47 0.70
N ARG A 106 10.78 14.13 -0.58
CA ARG A 106 10.01 13.03 -1.19
C ARG A 106 10.94 11.87 -1.48
N PHE A 107 10.42 10.65 -1.43
CA PHE A 107 11.14 9.50 -1.97
C PHE A 107 11.14 9.58 -3.50
N GLY A 108 12.18 9.04 -4.15
CA GLY A 108 12.31 9.13 -5.60
C GLY A 108 11.20 8.44 -6.40
N TYR A 109 10.40 7.57 -5.76
CA TYR A 109 9.25 6.90 -6.36
C TYR A 109 7.92 7.62 -6.10
N GLU A 110 7.90 8.68 -5.27
CA GLU A 110 6.68 9.45 -4.97
C GLU A 110 6.39 10.48 -6.07
N GLY A 111 5.14 10.58 -6.45
CA GLY A 111 4.66 11.52 -7.46
C GLY A 111 3.74 10.85 -8.49
N PRO A 112 3.50 11.49 -9.64
CA PRO A 112 2.58 10.98 -10.68
C PRO A 112 3.06 9.67 -11.31
N HIS A 113 4.32 9.30 -11.12
CA HIS A 113 4.92 8.05 -11.63
C HIS A 113 4.99 6.95 -10.55
N LEU A 114 4.27 7.13 -9.44
CA LEU A 114 4.13 6.07 -8.44
C LEU A 114 3.68 4.78 -9.12
N THR A 115 4.37 3.68 -8.83
CA THR A 115 3.97 2.33 -9.24
C THR A 115 3.29 1.65 -8.05
N PRO A 116 1.95 1.59 -8.01
CA PRO A 116 1.25 0.87 -6.97
C PRO A 116 1.63 -0.61 -7.00
N HIS A 117 1.77 -1.22 -5.83
CA HIS A 117 2.11 -2.63 -5.73
C HIS A 117 1.67 -3.19 -4.38
N LEU A 118 1.39 -4.48 -4.34
CA LEU A 118 1.14 -5.22 -3.11
C LEU A 118 2.38 -6.06 -2.82
N SER A 119 3.19 -5.62 -1.87
CA SER A 119 4.42 -6.30 -1.50
C SER A 119 4.15 -7.70 -0.95
N VAL A 120 4.89 -8.69 -1.45
CA VAL A 120 4.90 -10.06 -0.93
C VAL A 120 6.10 -10.25 0.00
N ALA A 121 7.27 -9.78 -0.41
CA ALA A 121 8.48 -9.83 0.39
C ALA A 121 9.43 -8.68 0.04
N LEU A 122 10.10 -8.12 1.05
CA LEU A 122 11.19 -7.17 0.88
C LEU A 122 12.53 -7.89 0.81
N ALA A 123 13.46 -7.29 0.06
CA ALA A 123 14.85 -7.75 0.01
C ALA A 123 15.47 -7.73 1.41
N ARG A 124 16.20 -8.79 1.72
CA ARG A 124 17.00 -8.92 2.94
C ARG A 124 18.22 -9.77 2.66
N ARG A 125 19.24 -9.67 3.52
CA ARG A 125 20.43 -10.47 3.40
C ARG A 125 20.10 -11.97 3.35
N GLY A 126 20.62 -12.67 2.36
CA GLY A 126 20.44 -14.12 2.18
C GLY A 126 19.12 -14.53 1.53
N LEU A 127 18.29 -13.57 1.08
CA LEU A 127 17.07 -13.85 0.34
C LEU A 127 17.24 -13.50 -1.14
N ASP A 128 17.08 -14.50 -2.00
CA ASP A 128 17.09 -14.34 -3.47
C ASP A 128 15.64 -14.22 -3.98
N LEU A 129 15.18 -12.97 -4.14
CA LEU A 129 13.81 -12.70 -4.61
C LEU A 129 13.58 -13.18 -6.06
N PRO A 130 14.51 -13.01 -7.01
CA PRO A 130 14.40 -13.63 -8.34
C PRO A 130 14.20 -15.13 -8.30
N ALA A 131 14.90 -15.86 -7.44
CA ALA A 131 14.74 -17.30 -7.29
C ALA A 131 13.36 -17.73 -6.74
N LEU A 132 12.68 -16.83 -6.01
CA LEU A 132 11.31 -17.06 -5.49
C LEU A 132 10.22 -16.74 -6.52
N LEU A 133 10.53 -16.00 -7.58
CA LEU A 133 9.53 -15.57 -8.56
C LEU A 133 8.75 -16.73 -9.19
N PRO A 134 9.35 -17.87 -9.62
CA PRO A 134 8.60 -18.99 -10.14
C PRO A 134 7.58 -19.58 -9.15
N ALA A 135 7.95 -19.68 -7.88
CA ALA A 135 7.03 -20.15 -6.84
C ALA A 135 5.87 -19.18 -6.63
N ALA A 136 6.14 -17.86 -6.64
CA ALA A 136 5.09 -16.86 -6.59
C ALA A 136 4.19 -16.89 -7.83
N GLN A 137 4.77 -17.06 -9.02
CA GLN A 137 4.00 -17.20 -10.26
C GLN A 137 3.06 -18.42 -10.22
N ALA A 138 3.49 -19.53 -9.65
CA ALA A 138 2.63 -20.71 -9.47
C ALA A 138 1.52 -20.44 -8.43
N ALA A 139 1.84 -19.77 -7.30
CA ALA A 139 0.87 -19.51 -6.23
C ALA A 139 -0.20 -18.48 -6.59
N PHE A 140 0.10 -17.56 -7.51
CA PHE A 140 -0.77 -16.47 -7.97
C PHE A 140 -1.01 -16.51 -9.48
N ALA A 141 -0.98 -17.70 -10.11
CA ALA A 141 -1.12 -17.87 -11.55
C ALA A 141 -2.44 -17.32 -12.07
N ASP A 142 -3.53 -17.52 -11.31
CA ASP A 142 -4.87 -17.01 -11.63
C ASP A 142 -4.89 -15.48 -11.77
N LEU A 143 -4.10 -14.74 -10.99
CA LEU A 143 -4.04 -13.28 -11.08
C LEU A 143 -3.30 -12.79 -12.33
N ALA A 144 -2.46 -13.61 -12.93
CA ALA A 144 -1.82 -13.29 -14.21
C ALA A 144 -2.81 -13.37 -15.37
N ASP A 145 -3.68 -14.39 -15.36
CA ASP A 145 -4.67 -14.65 -16.40
C ASP A 145 -5.97 -13.86 -16.17
N HIS A 146 -6.36 -13.69 -14.91
CA HIS A 146 -7.60 -13.05 -14.47
C HIS A 146 -7.31 -12.09 -13.31
N PRO A 147 -6.82 -10.87 -13.58
CA PRO A 147 -6.55 -9.88 -12.55
C PRO A 147 -7.76 -9.61 -11.65
N LEU A 148 -7.54 -9.50 -10.35
CA LEU A 148 -8.58 -9.24 -9.36
C LEU A 148 -8.81 -7.73 -9.25
N THR A 149 -10.02 -7.29 -9.57
CA THR A 149 -10.44 -5.88 -9.36
C THR A 149 -11.31 -5.77 -8.11
N PHE A 150 -11.01 -4.79 -7.27
CA PHE A 150 -11.81 -4.46 -6.09
C PHE A 150 -11.83 -2.95 -5.86
N THR A 151 -12.78 -2.50 -5.04
CA THR A 151 -12.91 -1.09 -4.65
C THR A 151 -12.64 -0.95 -3.15
N ALA A 152 -11.64 -0.14 -2.80
CA ALA A 152 -11.38 0.25 -1.42
C ALA A 152 -12.23 1.46 -1.05
N GLN A 153 -13.08 1.31 -0.02
CA GLN A 153 -13.95 2.37 0.51
C GLN A 153 -13.26 3.21 1.59
N ALA A 154 -12.08 2.82 2.03
CA ALA A 154 -11.32 3.50 3.05
C ALA A 154 -9.81 3.42 2.77
N VAL A 155 -9.10 4.38 3.33
CA VAL A 155 -7.64 4.36 3.48
C VAL A 155 -7.34 4.03 4.93
N THR A 156 -6.48 3.03 5.14
CA THR A 156 -6.05 2.60 6.47
C THR A 156 -4.78 3.34 6.88
N LEU A 157 -4.82 4.01 8.02
CA LEU A 157 -3.63 4.50 8.69
C LEU A 157 -2.86 3.31 9.25
N MET A 158 -1.62 3.13 8.81
CA MET A 158 -0.71 2.13 9.32
C MET A 158 0.32 2.80 10.23
N ARG A 159 0.57 2.21 11.40
CA ARG A 159 1.52 2.73 12.39
C ARG A 159 2.59 1.69 12.69
N LYS A 160 3.83 2.13 12.68
CA LYS A 160 4.98 1.38 13.18
C LYS A 160 5.43 2.04 14.50
N PRO A 161 5.32 1.35 15.65
CA PRO A 161 5.59 1.96 16.95
C PRO A 161 7.07 2.29 17.18
N GLY A 162 7.99 1.58 16.53
CA GLY A 162 9.43 1.79 16.70
C GLY A 162 10.27 0.92 15.79
N PRO A 163 11.61 1.01 15.91
CA PRO A 163 12.54 0.18 15.15
C PRO A 163 12.27 -1.32 15.34
N GLY A 164 12.36 -2.07 14.25
CA GLY A 164 12.16 -3.53 14.27
C GLY A 164 10.71 -4.01 14.34
N ALA A 165 9.76 -3.18 14.79
CA ALA A 165 8.35 -3.52 14.75
C ALA A 165 7.78 -3.43 13.32
N PRO A 166 6.79 -4.25 12.94
CA PRO A 166 6.07 -4.10 11.69
C PRO A 166 5.07 -2.94 11.75
N TYR A 167 4.65 -2.45 10.58
CA TYR A 167 3.48 -1.60 10.47
C TYR A 167 2.22 -2.40 10.77
N GLN A 168 1.32 -1.80 11.54
CA GLN A 168 0.02 -2.39 11.91
C GLN A 168 -1.10 -1.39 11.63
N PRO A 169 -2.31 -1.84 11.26
CA PRO A 169 -3.48 -0.99 11.13
C PRO A 169 -3.76 -0.24 12.43
N ALA A 170 -4.00 1.07 12.33
CA ALA A 170 -4.27 1.96 13.47
C ALA A 170 -5.60 2.72 13.34
N GLY A 171 -6.28 2.63 12.21
CA GLY A 171 -7.59 3.19 11.97
C GLY A 171 -7.88 3.37 10.48
N ASP A 172 -9.17 3.39 10.14
CA ASP A 172 -9.65 3.57 8.78
C ASP A 172 -10.25 4.96 8.59
N TRP A 173 -9.98 5.56 7.45
CA TRP A 173 -10.51 6.84 7.01
C TRP A 173 -11.36 6.62 5.76
N LEU A 174 -12.67 6.88 5.86
CA LEU A 174 -13.59 6.68 4.75
C LEU A 174 -13.31 7.65 3.60
N LEU A 175 -13.42 7.13 2.38
CA LEU A 175 -13.36 7.88 1.14
C LEU A 175 -14.76 8.36 0.76
N GLY A 176 -14.85 9.49 0.04
CA GLY A 176 -16.11 9.99 -0.52
C GLY A 176 -17.12 10.50 0.51
N THR A 177 -16.67 10.94 1.70
CA THR A 177 -17.56 11.43 2.75
C THR A 177 -17.87 12.93 2.63
N ASP A 178 -17.12 13.68 1.83
CA ASP A 178 -17.32 15.11 1.55
C ASP A 178 -18.12 15.33 0.24
N GLY A 179 -18.96 14.38 -0.18
CA GLY A 179 -19.93 14.61 -1.26
C GLY A 179 -20.84 15.79 -0.93
N PRO A 180 -21.31 16.58 -1.94
CA PRO A 180 -22.31 17.62 -1.66
C PRO A 180 -23.49 16.99 -0.93
N PRO A 181 -24.07 17.69 0.09
CA PRO A 181 -25.27 17.21 0.73
C PRO A 181 -26.31 16.96 -0.35
N GLY A 182 -26.84 15.73 -0.38
CA GLY A 182 -27.87 15.35 -1.35
C GLY A 182 -28.97 16.41 -1.33
N LEU A 183 -29.29 16.94 -2.50
CA LEU A 183 -30.51 17.73 -2.70
C LEU A 183 -31.66 16.72 -2.62
N ASP A 184 -32.24 16.53 -1.43
CA ASP A 184 -33.56 15.94 -1.24
C ASP A 184 -34.66 16.91 -1.67
#